data_f172f13edede9416df38a5caf4d8090a
#
_entry.id   f172f13edede9416df38a5caf4d8090a
#
_cell.length_a   1.000
_cell.length_b   1.000
_cell.length_c   1.000
_cell.angle_alpha   90.00
_cell.angle_beta   90.00
_cell.angle_gamma   90.00
#
_symmetry.space_group_name_H-M   'P 1'
#
loop_
_entity.id
_entity.type
_entity.pdbx_description
1 polymer ?
#
loop_
_entity_poly.entity_id
_entity_poly.type
_entity_poly.pdbx_seq_one_letter_code
_entity_poly.pdbx_strand_id
1 'polypeptide(L)'
;EIASCLVGSEMCIRDRFQGGRKAKNTWLAGKVKCGRCGYALMSVGNPTGVQYLRCSKRADSKSCDGCGTLRTREFERFLYGEMVKKLSEFQTLTAKRETVNPKLTALNMELARVEDEIEKLLNTLTGANAVLLSYANSKIEELDTHRQALTKEIAALSAEIMSPEQIERLSVYLNQWEEIDFEDRRQVADGLISQIRATDEHVSIEWKI
;
A
#
# COMPACT_ATOMS: atom_id res chain seq x y z
N GLU A 1 43.73 -11.64 8.51
CA GLU A 1 43.58 -10.26 7.96
C GLU A 1 42.49 -10.08 6.91
N ILE A 2 41.53 -10.99 6.78
CA ILE A 2 40.40 -10.85 5.80
C ILE A 2 39.06 -10.53 6.47
N ALA A 3 39.01 -10.42 7.80
CA ALA A 3 37.76 -10.19 8.54
C ALA A 3 37.32 -8.70 8.68
N SER A 4 38.16 -7.73 8.27
CA SER A 4 37.85 -6.30 8.47
C SER A 4 37.10 -5.63 7.30
N CYS A 5 37.04 -6.29 6.12
CA CYS A 5 36.33 -5.73 4.95
C CYS A 5 34.82 -5.92 4.93
N LEU A 6 34.27 -6.87 5.71
CA LEU A 6 32.83 -7.14 5.72
C LEU A 6 32.04 -6.19 6.63
N VAL A 7 32.68 -5.60 7.63
CA VAL A 7 32.03 -4.64 8.55
C VAL A 7 31.78 -3.27 7.87
N GLY A 8 32.62 -2.92 6.87
CA GLY A 8 32.46 -1.68 6.10
C GLY A 8 31.30 -1.66 5.11
N SER A 9 30.86 -2.82 4.61
CA SER A 9 29.80 -2.88 3.60
C SER A 9 28.39 -2.74 4.19
N GLU A 10 28.17 -3.23 5.40
CA GLU A 10 26.88 -3.05 6.10
C GLU A 10 26.67 -1.60 6.56
N MET A 11 27.73 -0.91 6.96
CA MET A 11 27.68 0.51 7.32
C MET A 11 27.34 1.39 6.11
N CYS A 12 27.90 1.08 4.92
CA CYS A 12 27.60 1.81 3.69
C CYS A 12 26.16 1.60 3.19
N ILE A 13 25.55 0.45 3.45
CA ILE A 13 24.15 0.17 3.09
C ILE A 13 23.20 0.91 4.03
N ARG A 14 23.52 0.96 5.32
CA ARG A 14 22.70 1.68 6.32
C ARG A 14 22.73 3.20 6.09
N ASP A 15 23.87 3.78 5.77
CA ASP A 15 24.00 5.21 5.49
C ASP A 15 23.28 5.65 4.20
N ARG A 16 23.17 4.78 3.19
CA ARG A 16 22.34 5.08 2.00
C ARG A 16 20.86 5.14 2.29
N PHE A 17 20.35 4.46 3.33
CA PHE A 17 18.94 4.48 3.70
C PHE A 17 18.60 5.54 4.76
N GLN A 18 19.56 6.08 5.48
CA GLN A 18 19.33 7.11 6.51
C GLN A 18 19.36 8.56 5.99
N GLY A 19 19.69 8.79 4.72
CA GLY A 19 19.88 10.12 4.15
C GLY A 19 18.78 10.68 3.27
N GLY A 20 17.63 10.09 3.21
CA GLY A 20 16.46 10.67 2.53
C GLY A 20 16.04 11.95 3.24
N ARG A 21 16.49 13.14 2.74
CA ARG A 21 15.96 14.42 3.20
C ARG A 21 14.44 14.30 3.18
N LYS A 22 13.78 14.38 4.36
CA LYS A 22 12.32 14.41 4.44
C LYS A 22 11.84 15.51 3.50
N ALA A 23 11.01 15.16 2.54
CA ALA A 23 10.49 16.13 1.59
C ALA A 23 9.71 17.18 2.37
N LYS A 24 10.12 18.43 2.25
CA LYS A 24 9.50 19.55 2.96
C LYS A 24 8.63 20.43 2.04
N ASN A 25 8.77 20.23 0.72
CA ASN A 25 8.20 21.15 -0.26
C ASN A 25 6.90 20.67 -0.90
N THR A 26 6.63 19.38 -0.84
CA THR A 26 5.39 18.77 -1.37
C THR A 26 5.12 17.43 -0.69
N TRP A 27 3.88 17.20 -0.30
CA TRP A 27 3.42 15.92 0.24
C TRP A 27 3.37 14.80 -0.82
N LEU A 28 3.50 15.17 -2.10
CA LEU A 28 3.55 14.26 -3.24
C LEU A 28 4.95 13.71 -3.54
N ALA A 29 5.95 14.04 -2.74
CA ALA A 29 7.32 13.65 -2.99
C ALA A 29 7.48 12.13 -3.10
N GLY A 30 8.14 11.69 -4.18
CA GLY A 30 8.36 10.27 -4.48
C GLY A 30 7.24 9.59 -5.27
N LYS A 31 6.02 10.17 -5.31
CA LYS A 31 4.87 9.59 -6.01
C LYS A 31 4.70 10.08 -7.44
N VAL A 32 5.12 11.31 -7.72
CA VAL A 32 4.89 11.93 -9.03
C VAL A 32 6.06 11.66 -9.95
N LYS A 33 5.74 11.12 -11.12
CA LYS A 33 6.69 10.80 -12.19
C LYS A 33 6.35 11.54 -13.47
N CYS A 34 7.36 11.81 -14.27
CA CYS A 34 7.20 12.41 -15.58
C CYS A 34 6.40 11.50 -16.50
N GLY A 35 5.31 12.00 -17.09
CA GLY A 35 4.48 11.23 -18.02
C GLY A 35 5.22 10.82 -19.30
N ARG A 36 6.29 11.54 -19.67
CA ARG A 36 7.08 11.24 -20.89
C ARG A 36 8.17 10.20 -20.67
N CYS A 37 8.91 10.26 -19.54
CA CYS A 37 10.08 9.40 -19.35
C CYS A 37 10.02 8.50 -18.10
N GLY A 38 9.00 8.64 -17.26
CA GLY A 38 8.82 7.85 -16.05
C GLY A 38 9.73 8.20 -14.86
N TYR A 39 10.68 9.13 -15.01
CA TYR A 39 11.55 9.57 -13.93
C TYR A 39 10.79 10.47 -12.93
N ALA A 40 11.29 10.51 -11.69
CA ALA A 40 10.68 11.30 -10.63
C ALA A 40 10.59 12.79 -10.99
N LEU A 41 9.48 13.43 -10.60
CA LEU A 41 9.38 14.87 -10.59
C LEU A 41 9.87 15.38 -9.24
N MET A 42 10.69 16.43 -9.28
CA MET A 42 11.19 17.13 -8.10
C MET A 42 10.55 18.50 -7.98
N SER A 43 10.26 18.95 -6.76
CA SER A 43 9.79 20.31 -6.52
C SER A 43 10.97 21.28 -6.48
N VAL A 44 10.96 22.27 -7.33
CA VAL A 44 12.00 23.30 -7.46
C VAL A 44 11.36 24.66 -7.30
N GLY A 45 11.90 25.49 -6.37
CA GLY A 45 11.48 26.86 -6.17
C GLY A 45 12.15 27.81 -7.19
N ASN A 46 11.44 28.82 -7.61
CA ASN A 46 12.02 29.95 -8.33
C ASN A 46 12.38 31.10 -7.35
N PRO A 47 13.11 32.12 -7.78
CA PRO A 47 13.46 33.27 -6.93
C PRO A 47 12.25 34.03 -6.36
N THR A 48 11.07 33.93 -6.98
CA THR A 48 9.82 34.55 -6.52
C THR A 48 9.06 33.67 -5.51
N GLY A 49 9.65 32.54 -5.05
CA GLY A 49 9.05 31.66 -4.06
C GLY A 49 8.01 30.67 -4.61
N VAL A 50 7.73 30.70 -5.91
CA VAL A 50 6.80 29.74 -6.54
C VAL A 50 7.49 28.41 -6.74
N GLN A 51 6.83 27.32 -6.34
CA GLN A 51 7.30 25.95 -6.48
C GLN A 51 6.74 25.32 -7.76
N TYR A 52 7.62 24.62 -8.49
CA TYR A 52 7.28 23.90 -9.72
C TYR A 52 7.74 22.45 -9.65
N LEU A 53 6.99 21.55 -10.24
CA LEU A 53 7.42 20.17 -10.47
C LEU A 53 8.24 20.08 -11.75
N ARG A 54 9.46 19.58 -11.69
CA ARG A 54 10.37 19.41 -12.82
C ARG A 54 10.85 17.97 -12.93
N CYS A 55 10.96 17.50 -14.16
CA CYS A 55 11.53 16.18 -14.42
C CYS A 55 13.03 16.16 -14.04
N SER A 56 13.42 15.24 -13.17
CA SER A 56 14.82 15.09 -12.74
C SER A 56 15.74 14.78 -13.93
N LYS A 57 15.31 13.89 -14.84
CA LYS A 57 16.09 13.54 -16.03
C LYS A 57 16.31 14.72 -16.99
N ARG A 58 15.34 15.64 -17.09
CA ARG A 58 15.53 16.89 -17.84
C ARG A 58 16.49 17.82 -17.13
N ALA A 59 16.40 17.90 -15.80
CA ALA A 59 17.25 18.78 -15.01
C ALA A 59 18.73 18.36 -15.06
N ASP A 60 18.98 17.05 -14.94
CA ASP A 60 20.33 16.49 -14.79
C ASP A 60 21.01 16.24 -16.14
N SER A 61 20.36 15.52 -17.05
CA SER A 61 20.99 15.02 -18.30
C SER A 61 20.43 15.61 -19.56
N LYS A 62 19.38 16.45 -19.49
CA LYS A 62 18.64 17.01 -20.64
C LYS A 62 18.12 15.96 -21.64
N SER A 63 18.05 14.70 -21.23
CA SER A 63 17.63 13.57 -22.08
C SER A 63 16.12 13.32 -22.08
N CYS A 64 15.34 14.29 -21.63
CA CYS A 64 13.87 14.28 -21.65
C CYS A 64 13.36 15.69 -21.92
N ASP A 65 12.31 15.81 -22.72
CA ASP A 65 11.64 17.10 -23.00
C ASP A 65 10.95 17.70 -21.76
N GLY A 66 10.83 16.90 -20.70
CA GLY A 66 10.24 17.32 -19.43
C GLY A 66 8.74 17.06 -19.37
N CYS A 67 8.14 17.51 -18.27
CA CYS A 67 6.71 17.37 -17.98
C CYS A 67 5.90 18.66 -18.27
N GLY A 68 6.49 19.64 -18.93
CA GLY A 68 5.89 20.96 -19.07
C GLY A 68 5.98 21.81 -17.79
N THR A 69 5.08 22.78 -17.63
CA THR A 69 5.05 23.70 -16.49
C THR A 69 3.94 23.30 -15.53
N LEU A 70 4.31 22.60 -14.46
CA LEU A 70 3.40 22.18 -13.40
C LEU A 70 3.71 22.95 -12.10
N ARG A 71 2.80 23.85 -11.70
CA ARG A 71 2.90 24.54 -10.40
C ARG A 71 2.50 23.60 -9.28
N THR A 72 3.40 23.43 -8.31
CA THR A 72 3.21 22.44 -7.22
C THR A 72 1.88 22.62 -6.49
N ARG A 73 1.54 23.86 -6.06
CA ARG A 73 0.31 24.14 -5.32
C ARG A 73 -0.97 23.88 -6.13
N GLU A 74 -0.97 24.23 -7.41
CA GLU A 74 -2.12 23.99 -8.30
C GLU A 74 -2.31 22.50 -8.53
N PHE A 75 -1.21 21.79 -8.71
CA PHE A 75 -1.21 20.35 -8.89
C PHE A 75 -1.65 19.60 -7.62
N GLU A 76 -1.20 20.03 -6.45
CA GLU A 76 -1.65 19.49 -5.16
C GLU A 76 -3.15 19.71 -4.93
N ARG A 77 -3.67 20.89 -5.30
CA ARG A 77 -5.12 21.17 -5.20
C ARG A 77 -5.93 20.29 -6.17
N PHE A 78 -5.46 20.12 -7.38
CA PHE A 78 -6.08 19.22 -8.36
C PHE A 78 -6.14 17.80 -7.82
N LEU A 79 -5.01 17.26 -7.30
CA LEU A 79 -4.94 15.91 -6.76
C LEU A 79 -5.81 15.72 -5.52
N TYR A 80 -5.89 16.71 -4.66
CA TYR A 80 -6.82 16.68 -3.54
C TYR A 80 -8.27 16.48 -4.03
N GLY A 81 -8.69 17.24 -5.04
CA GLY A 81 -10.02 17.07 -5.64
C GLY A 81 -10.26 15.67 -6.22
N GLU A 82 -9.25 15.09 -6.87
CA GLU A 82 -9.33 13.73 -7.42
C GLU A 82 -9.37 12.66 -6.30
N MET A 83 -8.63 12.84 -5.20
CA MET A 83 -8.70 11.95 -4.03
C MET A 83 -10.08 11.96 -3.39
N VAL A 84 -10.69 13.13 -3.21
CA VAL A 84 -12.06 13.25 -2.66
C VAL A 84 -13.08 12.55 -3.56
N LYS A 85 -13.03 12.78 -4.86
CA LYS A 85 -13.91 12.09 -5.83
C LYS A 85 -13.74 10.58 -5.75
N LYS A 86 -12.50 10.11 -5.80
CA LYS A 86 -12.18 8.69 -5.81
C LYS A 86 -12.65 7.99 -4.54
N LEU A 87 -12.45 8.61 -3.37
CA LEU A 87 -12.93 8.05 -2.11
C LEU A 87 -14.45 8.00 -2.05
N SER A 88 -15.13 9.04 -2.53
CA SER A 88 -16.60 9.11 -2.60
C SER A 88 -17.18 8.04 -3.55
N GLU A 89 -16.56 7.82 -4.72
CA GLU A 89 -16.90 6.71 -5.62
C GLU A 89 -16.73 5.36 -4.93
N PHE A 90 -15.62 5.18 -4.22
CA PHE A 90 -15.32 3.95 -3.51
C PHE A 90 -16.32 3.69 -2.37
N GLN A 91 -16.67 4.70 -1.59
CA GLN A 91 -17.70 4.61 -0.55
C GLN A 91 -19.07 4.25 -1.12
N THR A 92 -19.48 4.85 -2.24
CA THR A 92 -20.76 4.49 -2.90
C THR A 92 -20.75 3.08 -3.46
N LEU A 93 -19.61 2.60 -3.95
CA LEU A 93 -19.48 1.24 -4.43
C LEU A 93 -19.45 0.22 -3.28
N THR A 94 -18.79 0.54 -2.17
CA THR A 94 -18.76 -0.33 -0.98
C THR A 94 -20.10 -0.35 -0.26
N ALA A 95 -20.82 0.76 -0.16
CA ALA A 95 -22.18 0.80 0.39
C ALA A 95 -23.18 -0.02 -0.45
N LYS A 96 -22.99 -0.11 -1.77
CA LYS A 96 -23.75 -1.00 -2.66
C LYS A 96 -23.24 -2.45 -2.64
N ARG A 97 -22.00 -2.66 -2.25
CA ARG A 97 -21.35 -3.95 -2.05
C ARG A 97 -21.26 -4.26 -0.55
N GLU A 98 -22.40 -4.44 0.13
CA GLU A 98 -22.49 -5.38 1.26
C GLU A 98 -22.26 -6.83 0.78
N THR A 99 -21.59 -7.01 -0.31
CA THR A 99 -21.23 -8.29 -0.88
C THR A 99 -19.76 -8.52 -0.60
N VAL A 100 -19.51 -9.05 0.60
CA VAL A 100 -18.59 -10.14 0.85
C VAL A 100 -17.81 -10.51 -0.42
N ASN A 101 -16.50 -10.29 -0.42
CA ASN A 101 -15.64 -10.84 -1.46
C ASN A 101 -15.91 -12.36 -1.52
N PRO A 102 -16.51 -12.90 -2.59
CA PRO A 102 -16.98 -14.29 -2.61
C PRO A 102 -15.84 -15.28 -2.39
N LYS A 103 -14.62 -14.91 -2.80
CA LYS A 103 -13.41 -15.71 -2.56
C LYS A 103 -13.03 -15.72 -1.08
N LEU A 104 -13.08 -14.58 -0.40
CA LEU A 104 -12.77 -14.48 1.02
C LEU A 104 -13.80 -15.24 1.86
N THR A 105 -15.09 -15.17 1.47
CA THR A 105 -16.15 -15.95 2.13
C THR A 105 -15.96 -17.43 1.94
N ALA A 106 -15.63 -17.87 0.72
CA ALA A 106 -15.38 -19.28 0.44
C ALA A 106 -14.21 -19.81 1.28
N LEU A 107 -13.10 -19.05 1.37
CA LEU A 107 -11.95 -19.41 2.19
C LEU A 107 -12.27 -19.44 3.70
N ASN A 108 -13.04 -18.50 4.20
CA ASN A 108 -13.47 -18.50 5.60
C ASN A 108 -14.41 -19.68 5.91
N MET A 109 -15.31 -20.03 4.98
CA MET A 109 -16.16 -21.22 5.13
C MET A 109 -15.36 -22.49 5.10
N GLU A 110 -14.33 -22.58 4.25
CA GLU A 110 -13.43 -23.74 4.22
C GLU A 110 -12.59 -23.85 5.46
N LEU A 111 -12.06 -22.72 5.97
CA LEU A 111 -11.35 -22.67 7.25
C LEU A 111 -12.22 -23.19 8.41
N ALA A 112 -13.45 -22.70 8.52
CA ALA A 112 -14.39 -23.16 9.54
C ALA A 112 -14.70 -24.65 9.44
N ARG A 113 -14.76 -25.23 8.22
CA ARG A 113 -14.92 -26.67 8.01
C ARG A 113 -13.72 -27.46 8.52
N VAL A 114 -12.52 -27.02 8.21
CA VAL A 114 -11.27 -27.68 8.66
C VAL A 114 -11.16 -27.63 10.18
N GLU A 115 -11.51 -26.50 10.79
CA GLU A 115 -11.51 -26.37 12.27
C GLU A 115 -12.54 -27.29 12.93
N ASP A 116 -13.76 -27.37 12.39
CA ASP A 116 -14.81 -28.31 12.87
C ASP A 116 -14.39 -29.78 12.72
N GLU A 117 -13.70 -30.13 11.64
CA GLU A 117 -13.18 -31.48 11.42
C GLU A 117 -12.08 -31.84 12.41
N ILE A 118 -11.16 -30.91 12.70
CA ILE A 118 -10.14 -31.09 13.75
C ILE A 118 -10.80 -31.27 15.13
N GLU A 119 -11.80 -30.45 15.48
CA GLU A 119 -12.50 -30.56 16.75
C GLU A 119 -13.23 -31.89 16.89
N LYS A 120 -13.90 -32.37 15.86
CA LYS A 120 -14.55 -33.68 15.85
C LYS A 120 -13.56 -34.81 16.03
N LEU A 121 -12.41 -34.77 15.34
CA LEU A 121 -11.36 -35.76 15.55
C LEU A 121 -10.86 -35.78 17.00
N LEU A 122 -10.58 -34.60 17.56
CA LEU A 122 -10.15 -34.49 18.95
C LEU A 122 -11.18 -35.07 19.93
N ASN A 123 -12.47 -34.81 19.70
CA ASN A 123 -13.54 -35.34 20.56
C ASN A 123 -13.70 -36.88 20.47
N THR A 124 -13.35 -37.49 19.33
CA THR A 124 -13.43 -38.95 19.13
C THR A 124 -12.24 -39.70 19.72
N LEU A 125 -11.17 -39.00 20.11
CA LEU A 125 -9.94 -39.62 20.65
C LEU A 125 -10.08 -40.09 22.11
N THR A 126 -11.15 -39.74 22.81
CA THR A 126 -11.38 -40.13 24.18
C THR A 126 -11.62 -41.68 24.27
N GLY A 127 -10.63 -42.42 24.76
CA GLY A 127 -10.68 -43.88 24.83
C GLY A 127 -10.15 -44.64 23.61
N ALA A 128 -9.50 -43.95 22.66
CA ALA A 128 -8.94 -44.57 21.46
C ALA A 128 -7.71 -45.46 21.74
N ASN A 129 -7.56 -46.54 20.96
CA ASN A 129 -6.36 -47.38 21.01
C ASN A 129 -5.16 -46.72 20.28
N ALA A 130 -3.95 -47.25 20.49
CA ALA A 130 -2.71 -46.65 19.96
C ALA A 130 -2.69 -46.54 18.45
N VAL A 131 -3.33 -47.44 17.71
CA VAL A 131 -3.40 -47.40 16.23
C VAL A 131 -4.32 -46.28 15.76
N LEU A 132 -5.47 -46.08 16.40
CA LEU A 132 -6.41 -45.01 16.09
C LEU A 132 -5.81 -43.66 16.43
N LEU A 133 -5.07 -43.53 17.54
CA LEU A 133 -4.33 -42.35 17.90
C LEU A 133 -3.27 -41.95 16.85
N SER A 134 -2.52 -42.92 16.29
CA SER A 134 -1.55 -42.67 15.25
C SER A 134 -2.21 -42.15 13.97
N TYR A 135 -3.32 -42.75 13.54
CA TYR A 135 -4.09 -42.32 12.39
C TYR A 135 -4.68 -40.92 12.56
N ALA A 136 -5.25 -40.66 13.72
CA ALA A 136 -5.84 -39.37 14.05
C ALA A 136 -4.77 -38.26 14.09
N ASN A 137 -3.60 -38.51 14.69
CA ASN A 137 -2.50 -37.57 14.72
C ASN A 137 -2.04 -37.20 13.32
N SER A 138 -1.84 -38.18 12.40
CA SER A 138 -1.47 -37.93 11.03
C SER A 138 -2.53 -37.09 10.28
N LYS A 139 -3.82 -37.37 10.53
CA LYS A 139 -4.91 -36.60 9.93
C LYS A 139 -5.01 -35.18 10.48
N ILE A 140 -4.78 -35.00 11.78
CA ILE A 140 -4.76 -33.67 12.41
C ILE A 140 -3.59 -32.85 11.89
N GLU A 141 -2.41 -33.43 11.69
CA GLU A 141 -1.26 -32.74 11.09
C GLU A 141 -1.54 -32.27 9.65
N GLU A 142 -2.20 -33.12 8.85
CA GLU A 142 -2.62 -32.75 7.49
C GLU A 142 -3.62 -31.57 7.51
N LEU A 143 -4.64 -31.66 8.36
CA LEU A 143 -5.65 -30.61 8.52
C LEU A 143 -5.05 -29.31 9.07
N ASP A 144 -4.11 -29.38 10.02
CA ASP A 144 -3.43 -28.20 10.55
C ASP A 144 -2.57 -27.50 9.50
N THR A 145 -1.88 -28.28 8.64
CA THR A 145 -1.14 -27.75 7.51
C THR A 145 -2.07 -27.02 6.55
N HIS A 146 -3.24 -27.59 6.26
CA HIS A 146 -4.26 -26.97 5.41
C HIS A 146 -4.84 -25.69 6.05
N ARG A 147 -5.15 -25.73 7.35
CA ARG A 147 -5.59 -24.56 8.12
C ARG A 147 -4.60 -23.40 8.05
N GLN A 148 -3.31 -23.68 8.21
CA GLN A 148 -2.25 -22.68 8.12
C GLN A 148 -2.16 -22.07 6.72
N ALA A 149 -2.30 -22.87 5.66
CA ALA A 149 -2.32 -22.40 4.28
C ALA A 149 -3.51 -21.47 4.02
N LEU A 150 -4.71 -21.86 4.44
CA LEU A 150 -5.93 -21.05 4.33
C LEU A 150 -5.80 -19.73 5.10
N THR A 151 -5.31 -19.77 6.33
CA THR A 151 -5.10 -18.58 7.16
C THR A 151 -4.14 -17.60 6.48
N LYS A 152 -3.07 -18.11 5.88
CA LYS A 152 -2.11 -17.28 5.13
C LYS A 152 -2.73 -16.65 3.88
N GLU A 153 -3.54 -17.40 3.13
CA GLU A 153 -4.22 -16.89 1.94
C GLU A 153 -5.28 -15.84 2.31
N ILE A 154 -6.05 -16.07 3.37
CA ILE A 154 -7.01 -15.10 3.92
C ILE A 154 -6.30 -13.81 4.35
N ALA A 155 -5.17 -13.92 5.06
CA ALA A 155 -4.39 -12.77 5.48
C ALA A 155 -3.85 -11.96 4.29
N ALA A 156 -3.36 -12.62 3.25
CA ALA A 156 -2.88 -11.97 2.04
C ALA A 156 -4.01 -11.22 1.32
N LEU A 157 -5.16 -11.86 1.11
CA LEU A 157 -6.33 -11.22 0.48
C LEU A 157 -6.90 -10.09 1.32
N SER A 158 -6.92 -10.22 2.65
CA SER A 158 -7.37 -9.16 3.55
C SER A 158 -6.43 -7.96 3.58
N ALA A 159 -5.12 -8.17 3.39
CA ALA A 159 -4.15 -7.10 3.32
C ALA A 159 -4.26 -6.27 2.02
N GLU A 160 -4.81 -6.86 0.95
CA GLU A 160 -5.07 -6.16 -0.32
C GLU A 160 -6.35 -5.31 -0.28
N ILE A 161 -7.25 -5.57 0.67
CA ILE A 161 -8.54 -4.89 0.79
C ILE A 161 -8.45 -3.85 1.91
N MET A 162 -8.65 -2.58 1.58
CA MET A 162 -8.77 -1.55 2.61
C MET A 162 -9.98 -1.83 3.52
N SER A 163 -9.73 -1.83 4.83
CA SER A 163 -10.80 -2.04 5.80
C SER A 163 -11.77 -0.82 5.80
N PRO A 164 -13.07 -1.02 6.12
CA PRO A 164 -14.02 0.09 6.27
C PRO A 164 -13.54 1.17 7.23
N GLU A 165 -12.83 0.78 8.30
CA GLU A 165 -12.25 1.71 9.27
C GLU A 165 -11.12 2.57 8.69
N GLN A 166 -10.30 1.99 7.80
CA GLN A 166 -9.25 2.75 7.10
C GLN A 166 -9.88 3.76 6.14
N ILE A 167 -10.95 3.39 5.44
CA ILE A 167 -11.70 4.26 4.53
C ILE A 167 -12.31 5.42 5.30
N GLU A 168 -12.91 5.14 6.46
CA GLU A 168 -13.52 6.15 7.32
C GLU A 168 -12.47 7.13 7.84
N ARG A 169 -11.33 6.66 8.33
CA ARG A 169 -10.20 7.51 8.75
C ARG A 169 -9.72 8.42 7.62
N LEU A 170 -9.53 7.88 6.42
CA LEU A 170 -9.13 8.68 5.26
C LEU A 170 -10.18 9.73 4.90
N SER A 171 -11.47 9.41 5.05
CA SER A 171 -12.56 10.36 4.84
C SER A 171 -12.50 11.52 5.83
N VAL A 172 -12.26 11.24 7.11
CA VAL A 172 -12.10 12.28 8.14
C VAL A 172 -10.92 13.19 7.80
N TYR A 173 -9.77 12.63 7.47
CA TYR A 173 -8.58 13.41 7.09
C TYR A 173 -8.81 14.26 5.82
N LEU A 174 -9.51 13.74 4.81
CA LEU A 174 -9.83 14.51 3.62
C LEU A 174 -10.82 15.65 3.90
N ASN A 175 -11.78 15.45 4.81
CA ASN A 175 -12.71 16.51 5.21
C ASN A 175 -12.04 17.63 6.00
N GLN A 176 -10.98 17.32 6.74
CA GLN A 176 -10.18 18.26 7.53
C GLN A 176 -8.87 18.66 6.85
N TRP A 177 -8.79 18.55 5.52
CA TRP A 177 -7.54 18.67 4.75
C TRP A 177 -6.76 19.96 5.02
N GLU A 178 -7.42 21.06 5.27
CA GLU A 178 -6.75 22.33 5.53
C GLU A 178 -6.15 22.43 6.95
N GLU A 179 -6.69 21.63 7.89
CA GLU A 179 -6.30 21.63 9.30
C GLU A 179 -5.20 20.62 9.62
N ILE A 180 -5.10 19.53 8.83
CA ILE A 180 -4.10 18.48 9.05
C ILE A 180 -2.70 18.95 8.64
N ASP A 181 -1.71 18.38 9.30
CA ASP A 181 -0.32 18.72 9.06
C ASP A 181 0.21 18.13 7.73
N PHE A 182 1.45 18.47 7.40
CA PHE A 182 2.09 18.02 6.15
C PHE A 182 2.32 16.51 6.12
N GLU A 183 2.65 15.90 7.24
CA GLU A 183 2.95 14.47 7.33
C GLU A 183 1.66 13.65 7.21
N ASP A 184 0.56 14.12 7.79
CA ASP A 184 -0.77 13.49 7.65
C ASP A 184 -1.27 13.56 6.21
N ARG A 185 -1.12 14.71 5.52
CA ARG A 185 -1.43 14.80 4.08
C ARG A 185 -0.66 13.79 3.26
N ARG A 186 0.59 13.58 3.62
CA ARG A 186 1.45 12.60 2.96
C ARG A 186 0.97 11.17 3.22
N GLN A 187 0.60 10.84 4.47
CA GLN A 187 0.07 9.52 4.82
C GLN A 187 -1.24 9.23 4.07
N VAL A 188 -2.13 10.22 3.98
CA VAL A 188 -3.39 10.08 3.20
C VAL A 188 -3.09 9.82 1.72
N ALA A 189 -2.18 10.59 1.13
CA ALA A 189 -1.75 10.35 -0.26
C ALA A 189 -1.06 8.99 -0.43
N ASP A 190 -0.28 8.56 0.56
CA ASP A 190 0.37 7.25 0.57
C ASP A 190 -0.64 6.11 0.68
N GLY A 191 -1.74 6.31 1.39
CA GLY A 191 -2.84 5.35 1.49
C GLY A 191 -3.63 5.20 0.18
N LEU A 192 -3.92 6.30 -0.50
CA LEU A 192 -4.82 6.33 -1.66
C LEU A 192 -4.12 6.13 -3.00
N ILE A 193 -2.89 6.65 -3.16
CA ILE A 193 -2.21 6.75 -4.45
C ILE A 193 -0.96 5.86 -4.46
N SER A 194 -0.87 4.99 -5.46
CA SER A 194 0.33 4.22 -5.76
C SER A 194 1.36 5.07 -6.48
N GLN A 195 0.98 5.63 -7.63
CA GLN A 195 1.85 6.42 -8.49
C GLN A 195 1.04 7.43 -9.29
N ILE A 196 1.67 8.55 -9.62
CA ILE A 196 1.11 9.58 -10.51
C ILE A 196 2.10 9.78 -11.66
N ARG A 197 1.59 9.79 -12.90
CA ARG A 197 2.35 10.21 -14.07
C ARG A 197 1.74 11.50 -14.60
N ALA A 198 2.55 12.55 -14.70
CA ALA A 198 2.05 13.86 -15.05
C ALA A 198 2.86 14.52 -16.17
N THR A 199 2.12 15.17 -17.06
CA THR A 199 2.59 16.22 -17.96
C THR A 199 1.67 17.44 -17.77
N ASP A 200 1.97 18.54 -18.43
CA ASP A 200 1.11 19.73 -18.47
C ASP A 200 -0.24 19.49 -19.19
N GLU A 201 -0.30 18.48 -20.06
CA GLU A 201 -1.49 18.13 -20.85
C GLU A 201 -2.29 16.97 -20.26
N HIS A 202 -1.62 16.05 -19.56
CA HIS A 202 -2.23 14.81 -19.11
C HIS A 202 -1.70 14.36 -17.75
N VAL A 203 -2.63 13.91 -16.89
CA VAL A 203 -2.33 13.32 -15.57
C VAL A 203 -2.98 11.97 -15.48
N SER A 204 -2.18 10.94 -15.17
CA SER A 204 -2.65 9.59 -14.91
C SER A 204 -2.34 9.22 -13.46
N ILE A 205 -3.34 8.78 -12.72
CA ILE A 205 -3.23 8.42 -11.30
C ILE A 205 -3.48 6.92 -11.17
N GLU A 206 -2.52 6.21 -10.59
CA GLU A 206 -2.68 4.81 -10.19
C GLU A 206 -3.11 4.77 -8.73
N TRP A 207 -4.35 4.34 -8.50
CA TRP A 207 -4.94 4.23 -7.17
C TRP A 207 -4.57 2.91 -6.50
N LYS A 208 -4.59 2.89 -5.17
CA LYS A 208 -4.44 1.68 -4.35
C LYS A 208 -5.79 1.06 -3.94
N ILE A 209 -6.88 1.78 -4.25
CA ILE A 209 -8.27 1.42 -3.91
C ILE A 209 -9.10 1.22 -5.18
#